data_083f7159e8f11f4fe1d5b99795d93a8e
#
_entry.id   083f7159e8f11f4fe1d5b99795d93a8e
#
_cell.length_a   1.000
_cell.length_b   1.000
_cell.length_c   1.000
_cell.angle_alpha   90.00
_cell.angle_beta   90.00
_cell.angle_gamma   90.00
#
_symmetry.space_group_name_H-M   'P 1'
#
loop_
_entity.id
_entity.type
_entity.pdbx_description
1 polymer ?
#
loop_
_entity_poly.entity_id
_entity_poly.type
_entity_poly.pdbx_seq_one_letter_code
_entity_poly.pdbx_strand_id
1 'polypeptide(L)'
;MRVALKIETVPVEKLTFDPQNARKHSGENLSAIASSLKEFGQRKPIVVTEGNVIVAGNGTLEAARLLGLTDVDVVRVPKDWSADQVMAFALADNRTAELAEWNHVELSEQLSHLQVADWAVESLGFAGYEILNVRPDEVDDPFSLLSDEPRKDATQMTFTVSLEQGEIIKSVLAQAKHSGRMPDDGENSNSNGNALFLVVSEWSA
;
A
#
# COMPACT_ATOMS: atom_id res chain seq x y z
N MET A 1 27.94 14.32 -10.22
CA MET A 1 28.91 13.25 -9.91
C MET A 1 28.17 12.15 -9.13
N ARG A 2 28.25 10.89 -9.54
CA ARG A 2 27.55 9.81 -8.82
C ARG A 2 28.39 9.39 -7.62
N VAL A 3 27.96 9.70 -6.40
CA VAL A 3 28.59 9.21 -5.18
C VAL A 3 28.09 7.79 -4.94
N ALA A 4 29.00 6.83 -4.78
CA ALA A 4 28.63 5.46 -4.43
C ALA A 4 28.09 5.44 -3.01
N LEU A 5 26.90 4.83 -2.82
CA LEU A 5 26.33 4.63 -1.49
C LEU A 5 27.18 3.59 -0.74
N LYS A 6 27.59 3.92 0.48
CA LYS A 6 28.27 2.99 1.39
C LYS A 6 27.27 2.59 2.48
N ILE A 7 27.00 1.29 2.57
CA ILE A 7 26.21 0.73 3.66
C ILE A 7 27.13 0.48 4.85
N GLU A 8 26.69 0.89 6.03
CA GLU A 8 27.36 0.70 7.31
C GLU A 8 26.42 0.03 8.29
N THR A 9 26.88 -0.92 9.07
CA THR A 9 26.11 -1.52 10.16
C THR A 9 26.36 -0.71 11.44
N VAL A 10 25.28 -0.23 12.08
CA VAL A 10 25.34 0.65 13.24
C VAL A 10 24.45 0.09 14.37
N PRO A 11 24.93 0.09 15.62
CA PRO A 11 24.10 -0.28 16.76
C PRO A 11 22.84 0.58 16.86
N VAL A 12 21.68 -0.06 17.05
CA VAL A 12 20.35 0.58 17.16
C VAL A 12 20.32 1.65 18.23
N GLU A 13 21.06 1.44 19.35
CA GLU A 13 21.16 2.38 20.45
C GLU A 13 21.87 3.70 20.10
N LYS A 14 22.72 3.70 19.06
CA LYS A 14 23.44 4.89 18.60
C LYS A 14 22.60 5.77 17.67
N LEU A 15 21.45 5.30 17.23
CA LEU A 15 20.58 6.04 16.32
C LEU A 15 19.56 6.89 17.09
N THR A 16 19.37 8.11 16.65
CA THR A 16 18.46 9.09 17.25
C THR A 16 17.36 9.45 16.24
N PHE A 17 16.11 9.44 16.68
CA PHE A 17 14.99 9.95 15.88
C PHE A 17 15.16 11.43 15.63
N ASP A 18 14.78 11.88 14.43
CA ASP A 18 14.65 13.31 14.17
C ASP A 18 13.47 13.88 14.97
N PRO A 19 13.70 14.82 15.90
CA PRO A 19 12.62 15.44 16.67
C PRO A 19 11.67 16.28 15.79
N GLN A 20 12.09 16.63 14.58
CA GLN A 20 11.27 17.37 13.59
C GLN A 20 10.59 16.45 12.56
N ASN A 21 10.66 15.14 12.73
CA ASN A 21 10.02 14.19 11.83
C ASN A 21 8.51 14.44 11.74
N ALA A 22 8.05 14.83 10.55
CA ALA A 22 6.65 15.13 10.29
C ALA A 22 5.78 13.87 10.15
N ARG A 23 6.37 12.68 9.91
CA ARG A 23 5.65 11.43 9.68
C ARG A 23 5.43 10.68 10.99
N LYS A 24 4.18 10.28 11.23
CA LYS A 24 3.78 9.42 12.37
C LYS A 24 3.48 8.02 11.84
N HIS A 25 3.93 7.02 12.59
CA HIS A 25 3.65 5.61 12.31
C HIS A 25 2.54 5.11 13.24
N SER A 26 1.47 4.52 12.67
CA SER A 26 0.45 3.82 13.45
C SER A 26 1.00 2.49 13.96
N GLY A 27 0.35 1.92 14.99
CA GLY A 27 0.71 0.58 15.49
C GLY A 27 0.60 -0.49 14.40
N GLU A 28 -0.38 -0.38 13.52
CA GLU A 28 -0.57 -1.27 12.37
C GLU A 28 0.60 -1.16 11.37
N ASN A 29 0.99 0.07 11.01
CA ASN A 29 2.14 0.30 10.14
C ASN A 29 3.44 -0.26 10.76
N LEU A 30 3.68 -0.04 12.05
CA LEU A 30 4.84 -0.59 12.75
C LEU A 30 4.83 -2.12 12.78
N SER A 31 3.66 -2.73 12.97
CA SER A 31 3.48 -4.17 12.92
C SER A 31 3.83 -4.74 11.55
N ALA A 32 3.37 -4.10 10.47
CA ALA A 32 3.70 -4.51 9.11
C ALA A 32 5.21 -4.38 8.81
N ILE A 33 5.84 -3.28 9.23
CA ILE A 33 7.30 -3.10 9.08
C ILE A 33 8.06 -4.17 9.88
N ALA A 34 7.64 -4.45 11.13
CA ALA A 34 8.27 -5.47 11.97
C ALA A 34 8.14 -6.87 11.35
N SER A 35 6.96 -7.23 10.83
CA SER A 35 6.73 -8.49 10.13
C SER A 35 7.64 -8.60 8.91
N SER A 36 7.75 -7.56 8.11
CA SER A 36 8.65 -7.51 6.94
C SER A 36 10.13 -7.67 7.33
N LEU A 37 10.57 -7.00 8.41
CA LEU A 37 11.94 -7.15 8.92
C LEU A 37 12.22 -8.55 9.43
N LYS A 38 11.26 -9.19 10.08
CA LYS A 38 11.38 -10.55 10.60
C LYS A 38 11.48 -11.57 9.47
N GLU A 39 10.67 -11.43 8.44
CA GLU A 39 10.56 -12.39 7.33
C GLU A 39 11.72 -12.24 6.33
N PHE A 40 12.01 -11.02 5.91
CA PHE A 40 12.95 -10.75 4.82
C PHE A 40 14.29 -10.18 5.29
N GLY A 41 14.41 -9.83 6.57
CA GLY A 41 15.53 -9.03 7.07
C GLY A 41 15.47 -7.59 6.52
N GLN A 42 16.43 -6.79 6.92
CA GLN A 42 16.51 -5.42 6.41
C GLN A 42 17.00 -5.40 4.95
N ARG A 43 16.13 -5.01 4.01
CA ARG A 43 16.46 -4.87 2.57
C ARG A 43 16.67 -3.42 2.15
N LYS A 44 16.25 -2.46 2.97
CA LYS A 44 16.36 -1.02 2.73
C LYS A 44 17.13 -0.38 3.89
N PRO A 45 18.31 0.22 3.67
CA PRO A 45 19.06 0.84 4.74
C PRO A 45 18.34 2.10 5.26
N ILE A 46 18.53 2.40 6.53
CA ILE A 46 18.09 3.66 7.14
C ILE A 46 19.01 4.79 6.68
N VAL A 47 18.46 5.94 6.29
CA VAL A 47 19.26 7.10 5.92
C VAL A 47 19.49 7.96 7.15
N VAL A 48 20.75 8.28 7.42
CA VAL A 48 21.16 9.03 8.62
C VAL A 48 22.13 10.17 8.29
N THR A 49 22.18 11.15 9.18
CA THR A 49 23.23 12.18 9.19
C THR A 49 24.54 11.61 9.73
N GLU A 50 25.63 12.38 9.64
CA GLU A 50 26.91 12.05 10.31
C GLU A 50 26.74 11.89 11.83
N GLY A 51 25.82 12.62 12.44
CA GLY A 51 25.50 12.55 13.88
C GLY A 51 24.55 11.42 14.26
N ASN A 52 24.27 10.44 13.36
CA ASN A 52 23.34 9.33 13.58
C ASN A 52 21.88 9.75 13.82
N VAL A 53 21.48 10.95 13.40
CA VAL A 53 20.08 11.35 13.38
C VAL A 53 19.43 10.80 12.11
N ILE A 54 18.26 10.18 12.26
CA ILE A 54 17.54 9.56 11.14
C ILE A 54 16.94 10.63 10.23
N VAL A 55 17.17 10.50 8.96
CA VAL A 55 16.59 11.33 7.90
C VAL A 55 15.41 10.60 7.23
N ALA A 56 15.59 9.31 6.94
CA ALA A 56 14.52 8.45 6.42
C ALA A 56 14.63 7.05 7.02
N GLY A 57 13.48 6.44 7.37
CA GLY A 57 13.39 5.11 7.97
C GLY A 57 13.11 5.11 9.49
N ASN A 58 12.47 6.15 10.03
CA ASN A 58 12.07 6.21 11.44
C ASN A 58 11.23 4.99 11.85
N GLY A 59 10.24 4.58 11.04
CA GLY A 59 9.45 3.38 11.29
C GLY A 59 10.29 2.09 11.29
N THR A 60 11.33 2.01 10.45
CA THR A 60 12.26 0.88 10.44
C THR A 60 13.07 0.78 11.72
N LEU A 61 13.58 1.90 12.26
CA LEU A 61 14.27 1.90 13.56
C LEU A 61 13.33 1.51 14.69
N GLU A 62 12.11 2.05 14.71
CA GLU A 62 11.12 1.75 15.75
C GLU A 62 10.75 0.26 15.72
N ALA A 63 10.48 -0.30 14.54
CA ALA A 63 10.23 -1.73 14.36
C ALA A 63 11.44 -2.60 14.74
N ALA A 64 12.66 -2.19 14.41
CA ALA A 64 13.88 -2.88 14.80
C ALA A 64 14.04 -2.93 16.34
N ARG A 65 13.71 -1.84 17.03
CA ARG A 65 13.70 -1.80 18.51
C ARG A 65 12.64 -2.73 19.09
N LEU A 66 11.43 -2.75 18.53
CA LEU A 66 10.36 -3.66 18.95
C LEU A 66 10.76 -5.14 18.78
N LEU A 67 11.53 -5.46 17.74
CA LEU A 67 12.06 -6.80 17.49
C LEU A 67 13.30 -7.14 18.34
N GLY A 68 13.86 -6.19 19.07
CA GLY A 68 15.09 -6.39 19.85
C GLY A 68 16.35 -6.54 18.98
N LEU A 69 16.35 -6.01 17.77
CA LEU A 69 17.55 -6.02 16.93
C LEU A 69 18.64 -5.15 17.58
N THR A 70 19.87 -5.64 17.55
CA THR A 70 21.04 -4.94 18.10
C THR A 70 21.64 -3.94 17.12
N ASP A 71 21.56 -4.26 15.85
CA ASP A 71 22.22 -3.51 14.78
C ASP A 71 21.29 -3.36 13.58
N VAL A 72 21.49 -2.30 12.81
CA VAL A 72 20.79 -2.04 11.55
C VAL A 72 21.75 -1.45 10.51
N ASP A 73 21.43 -1.66 9.25
CA ASP A 73 22.18 -1.11 8.13
C ASP A 73 21.71 0.30 7.82
N VAL A 74 22.69 1.20 7.65
CA VAL A 74 22.47 2.61 7.37
C VAL A 74 23.26 3.08 6.16
N VAL A 75 22.81 4.17 5.55
CA VAL A 75 23.57 4.99 4.62
C VAL A 75 23.58 6.42 5.13
N ARG A 76 24.71 7.12 4.95
CA ARG A 76 24.84 8.50 5.37
C ARG A 76 24.50 9.46 4.24
N VAL A 77 23.82 10.55 4.59
CA VAL A 77 23.70 11.68 3.65
C VAL A 77 25.09 12.28 3.37
N PRO A 78 25.30 12.90 2.20
CA PRO A 78 26.54 13.60 1.91
C PRO A 78 26.88 14.63 2.99
N LYS A 79 28.16 14.72 3.37
CA LYS A 79 28.63 15.63 4.43
C LYS A 79 28.47 17.11 4.11
N ASP A 80 28.42 17.43 2.83
CA ASP A 80 28.28 18.79 2.30
C ASP A 80 26.81 19.23 2.16
N TRP A 81 25.84 18.38 2.53
CA TRP A 81 24.44 18.78 2.53
C TRP A 81 24.15 19.77 3.65
N SER A 82 23.45 20.85 3.30
CA SER A 82 22.90 21.78 4.29
C SER A 82 21.73 21.14 5.05
N ALA A 83 21.36 21.73 6.19
CA ALA A 83 20.19 21.30 6.95
C ALA A 83 18.91 21.33 6.09
N ASP A 84 18.76 22.34 5.23
CA ASP A 84 17.61 22.46 4.33
C ASP A 84 17.58 21.34 3.28
N GLN A 85 18.74 20.91 2.78
CA GLN A 85 18.83 19.79 1.84
C GLN A 85 18.43 18.47 2.52
N VAL A 86 18.87 18.26 3.76
CA VAL A 86 18.49 17.08 4.55
C VAL A 86 16.96 17.06 4.78
N MET A 87 16.40 18.20 5.19
CA MET A 87 14.95 18.36 5.40
C MET A 87 14.17 18.12 4.09
N ALA A 88 14.58 18.74 3.00
CA ALA A 88 13.95 18.59 1.69
C ALA A 88 13.97 17.13 1.22
N PHE A 89 15.08 16.43 1.42
CA PHE A 89 15.18 15.00 1.10
C PHE A 89 14.22 14.17 1.96
N ALA A 90 14.15 14.40 3.27
CA ALA A 90 13.24 13.67 4.17
C ALA A 90 11.77 13.84 3.74
N LEU A 91 11.36 15.05 3.37
CA LEU A 91 10.02 15.32 2.87
C LEU A 91 9.77 14.67 1.51
N ALA A 92 10.72 14.74 0.59
CA ALA A 92 10.60 14.16 -0.74
C ALA A 92 10.53 12.62 -0.69
N ASP A 93 11.34 11.96 0.14
CA ASP A 93 11.32 10.49 0.32
C ASP A 93 9.94 10.01 0.79
N ASN A 94 9.37 10.69 1.78
CA ASN A 94 8.01 10.38 2.24
C ASN A 94 6.96 10.64 1.16
N ARG A 95 7.02 11.81 0.49
CA ARG A 95 5.99 12.21 -0.47
C ARG A 95 5.98 11.36 -1.73
N THR A 96 7.12 10.97 -2.23
CA THR A 96 7.21 10.11 -3.42
C THR A 96 6.60 8.74 -3.20
N ALA A 97 6.72 8.18 -1.99
CA ALA A 97 6.05 6.93 -1.63
C ALA A 97 4.52 7.06 -1.57
N GLU A 98 4.00 8.25 -1.15
CA GLU A 98 2.56 8.51 -1.09
C GLU A 98 1.93 8.77 -2.46
N LEU A 99 2.71 9.23 -3.44
CA LEU A 99 2.22 9.51 -4.80
C LEU A 99 2.09 8.25 -5.67
N ALA A 100 2.67 7.13 -5.22
CA ALA A 100 2.53 5.86 -5.92
C ALA A 100 1.15 5.24 -5.62
N GLU A 101 0.52 4.68 -6.63
CA GLU A 101 -0.76 3.99 -6.53
C GLU A 101 -0.59 2.51 -6.90
N TRP A 102 -1.42 1.65 -6.33
CA TRP A 102 -1.46 0.24 -6.67
C TRP A 102 -2.31 0.00 -7.91
N ASN A 103 -1.81 -0.80 -8.85
CA ASN A 103 -2.69 -1.49 -9.80
C ASN A 103 -3.42 -2.59 -9.02
N HIS A 104 -4.68 -2.35 -8.70
CA HIS A 104 -5.45 -3.23 -7.82
C HIS A 104 -5.71 -4.62 -8.41
N VAL A 105 -5.82 -4.74 -9.74
CA VAL A 105 -6.00 -6.03 -10.41
C VAL A 105 -4.74 -6.88 -10.23
N GLU A 106 -3.60 -6.34 -10.61
CA GLU A 106 -2.32 -7.05 -10.53
C GLU A 106 -1.92 -7.33 -9.08
N LEU A 107 -2.18 -6.39 -8.15
CA LEU A 107 -1.97 -6.61 -6.73
C LEU A 107 -2.81 -7.78 -6.20
N SER A 108 -4.10 -7.85 -6.58
CA SER A 108 -4.99 -8.92 -6.18
C SER A 108 -4.52 -10.29 -6.69
N GLU A 109 -4.06 -10.37 -7.94
CA GLU A 109 -3.49 -11.59 -8.50
C GLU A 109 -2.22 -12.03 -7.76
N GLN A 110 -1.32 -11.09 -7.47
CA GLN A 110 -0.10 -11.37 -6.70
C GLN A 110 -0.42 -11.86 -5.28
N LEU A 111 -1.36 -11.21 -4.59
CA LEU A 111 -1.78 -11.63 -3.25
C LEU A 111 -2.46 -13.01 -3.26
N SER A 112 -3.32 -13.29 -4.25
CA SER A 112 -3.94 -14.61 -4.42
C SER A 112 -2.89 -15.70 -4.66
N HIS A 113 -1.89 -15.43 -5.50
CA HIS A 113 -0.78 -16.36 -5.74
C HIS A 113 0.00 -16.64 -4.45
N LEU A 114 0.29 -15.61 -3.67
CA LEU A 114 0.99 -15.76 -2.38
C LEU A 114 0.17 -16.55 -1.36
N GLN A 115 -1.15 -16.37 -1.30
CA GLN A 115 -2.02 -17.17 -0.44
C GLN A 115 -2.01 -18.65 -0.82
N VAL A 116 -2.04 -18.99 -2.12
CA VAL A 116 -1.92 -20.37 -2.60
C VAL A 116 -0.54 -20.97 -2.22
N ALA A 117 0.47 -20.14 -2.10
CA ALA A 117 1.82 -20.52 -1.66
C ALA A 117 2.00 -20.47 -0.12
N ASP A 118 0.90 -20.47 0.65
CA ASP A 118 0.86 -20.45 2.13
C ASP A 118 1.49 -19.20 2.79
N TRP A 119 1.56 -18.07 2.07
CA TRP A 119 1.95 -16.80 2.67
C TRP A 119 0.79 -16.14 3.41
N ALA A 120 1.05 -15.70 4.64
CA ALA A 120 0.10 -14.87 5.39
C ALA A 120 0.14 -13.43 4.86
N VAL A 121 -0.74 -13.08 3.91
CA VAL A 121 -0.76 -11.76 3.26
C VAL A 121 -1.01 -10.60 4.24
N GLU A 122 -1.65 -10.88 5.37
CA GLU A 122 -1.83 -9.94 6.48
C GLU A 122 -0.46 -9.51 7.06
N SER A 123 0.52 -10.42 7.10
CA SER A 123 1.88 -10.13 7.56
C SER A 123 2.66 -9.22 6.61
N LEU A 124 2.21 -9.11 5.37
CA LEU A 124 2.76 -8.20 4.36
C LEU A 124 2.17 -6.77 4.46
N GLY A 125 1.22 -6.54 5.38
CA GLY A 125 0.56 -5.25 5.58
C GLY A 125 -0.76 -5.10 4.81
N PHE A 126 -1.29 -6.19 4.23
CA PHE A 126 -2.57 -6.21 3.53
C PHE A 126 -3.70 -6.79 4.39
N ALA A 127 -3.67 -6.54 5.70
CA ALA A 127 -4.75 -6.92 6.60
C ALA A 127 -6.06 -6.24 6.18
N GLY A 128 -7.11 -7.03 5.96
CA GLY A 128 -8.42 -6.54 5.51
C GLY A 128 -8.47 -6.08 4.05
N TYR A 129 -7.40 -6.27 3.28
CA TYR A 129 -7.45 -6.07 1.83
C TYR A 129 -8.36 -7.12 1.20
N GLU A 130 -9.44 -6.69 0.55
CA GLU A 130 -10.28 -7.61 -0.21
C GLU A 130 -9.51 -8.08 -1.44
N ILE A 131 -9.01 -9.31 -1.39
CA ILE A 131 -8.49 -9.97 -2.57
C ILE A 131 -9.69 -10.21 -3.47
N LEU A 132 -9.72 -9.55 -4.61
CA LEU A 132 -10.71 -9.82 -5.63
C LEU A 132 -10.50 -11.28 -6.03
N ASN A 133 -11.41 -12.18 -5.63
CA ASN A 133 -11.42 -13.57 -6.07
C ASN A 133 -11.85 -13.60 -7.54
N VAL A 134 -10.99 -13.10 -8.41
CA VAL A 134 -11.11 -13.31 -9.86
C VAL A 134 -10.66 -14.73 -10.10
N ARG A 135 -11.60 -15.65 -10.26
CA ARG A 135 -11.28 -17.02 -10.65
C ARG A 135 -10.68 -16.96 -12.05
N PRO A 136 -9.53 -17.60 -12.29
CA PRO A 136 -8.89 -17.61 -13.62
C PRO A 136 -9.80 -18.17 -14.73
N ASP A 137 -10.81 -18.94 -14.36
CA ASP A 137 -11.80 -19.58 -15.23
C ASP A 137 -13.02 -18.67 -15.54
N GLU A 138 -13.16 -17.53 -14.85
CA GLU A 138 -14.21 -16.53 -15.12
C GLU A 138 -13.70 -15.35 -16.00
N VAL A 139 -12.44 -15.38 -16.38
CA VAL A 139 -11.84 -14.39 -17.29
C VAL A 139 -11.77 -15.01 -18.68
N ASP A 140 -12.77 -14.74 -19.52
CA ASP A 140 -12.79 -15.20 -20.92
C ASP A 140 -11.57 -14.74 -21.76
N ASP A 141 -10.84 -13.74 -21.30
CA ASP A 141 -9.57 -13.29 -21.83
C ASP A 141 -8.76 -12.56 -20.74
N PRO A 142 -7.64 -13.14 -20.22
CA PRO A 142 -6.76 -12.45 -19.28
C PRO A 142 -6.16 -11.15 -19.83
N PHE A 143 -6.15 -10.96 -21.17
CA PHE A 143 -5.69 -9.74 -21.83
C PHE A 143 -6.78 -8.70 -22.04
N SER A 144 -8.07 -9.05 -21.92
CA SER A 144 -9.17 -8.09 -22.07
C SER A 144 -9.22 -7.05 -20.93
N LEU A 145 -8.58 -7.34 -19.79
CA LEU A 145 -8.42 -6.41 -18.66
C LEU A 145 -7.24 -5.45 -18.84
N LEU A 146 -6.38 -5.69 -19.84
CA LEU A 146 -5.20 -4.89 -20.16
C LEU A 146 -5.46 -3.88 -21.29
N SER A 147 -6.62 -3.24 -21.33
CA SER A 147 -6.76 -2.06 -22.18
C SER A 147 -6.00 -0.90 -21.54
N ASP A 148 -4.82 -0.60 -22.07
CA ASP A 148 -3.94 0.52 -21.69
C ASP A 148 -4.53 1.91 -21.96
N GLU A 149 -5.79 2.01 -22.35
CA GLU A 149 -6.46 3.30 -22.48
C GLU A 149 -7.37 3.54 -21.27
N PRO A 150 -7.16 4.64 -20.50
CA PRO A 150 -8.14 5.07 -19.53
C PRO A 150 -9.45 5.29 -20.28
N ARG A 151 -10.48 4.51 -19.92
CA ARG A 151 -11.82 4.68 -20.51
C ARG A 151 -12.23 6.13 -20.27
N LYS A 152 -12.34 6.91 -21.33
CA LYS A 152 -12.64 8.35 -21.29
C LYS A 152 -13.98 8.67 -20.62
N ASP A 153 -14.82 7.65 -20.41
CA ASP A 153 -16.21 7.77 -19.96
C ASP A 153 -16.48 7.00 -18.63
N ALA A 154 -15.44 6.63 -17.88
CA ALA A 154 -15.59 5.97 -16.58
C ALA A 154 -15.05 6.83 -15.43
N THR A 155 -15.80 6.87 -14.31
CA THR A 155 -15.40 7.55 -13.07
C THR A 155 -15.29 6.54 -11.94
N GLN A 156 -14.16 6.51 -11.25
CA GLN A 156 -13.98 5.72 -10.04
C GLN A 156 -14.48 6.51 -8.83
N MET A 157 -15.30 5.86 -7.98
CA MET A 157 -15.74 6.39 -6.69
C MET A 157 -15.32 5.46 -5.56
N THR A 158 -14.70 6.02 -4.51
CA THR A 158 -14.30 5.27 -3.32
C THR A 158 -14.99 5.87 -2.09
N PHE A 159 -15.58 5.01 -1.27
CA PHE A 159 -16.28 5.41 -0.05
C PHE A 159 -15.69 4.67 1.15
N THR A 160 -15.47 5.40 2.26
CA THR A 160 -15.16 4.79 3.55
C THR A 160 -16.44 4.64 4.34
N VAL A 161 -16.79 3.42 4.71
CA VAL A 161 -18.03 3.07 5.42
C VAL A 161 -17.72 2.23 6.67
N SER A 162 -18.65 2.20 7.66
CA SER A 162 -18.51 1.28 8.78
C SER A 162 -18.69 -0.18 8.34
N LEU A 163 -18.24 -1.13 9.17
CA LEU A 163 -18.43 -2.56 8.88
C LEU A 163 -19.90 -2.91 8.63
N GLU A 164 -20.81 -2.41 9.47
CA GLU A 164 -22.25 -2.64 9.32
C GLU A 164 -22.80 -2.05 8.02
N GLN A 165 -22.41 -0.83 7.66
CA GLN A 165 -22.77 -0.22 6.38
C GLN A 165 -22.22 -1.01 5.20
N GLY A 166 -20.98 -1.50 5.31
CA GLY A 166 -20.35 -2.33 4.29
C GLY A 166 -21.13 -3.62 4.02
N GLU A 167 -21.55 -4.33 5.06
CA GLU A 167 -22.37 -5.56 4.92
C GLU A 167 -23.74 -5.28 4.28
N ILE A 168 -24.39 -4.18 4.66
CA ILE A 168 -25.67 -3.78 4.04
C ILE A 168 -25.46 -3.48 2.56
N ILE A 169 -24.45 -2.70 2.21
CA ILE A 169 -24.15 -2.35 0.81
C ILE A 169 -23.86 -3.61 -0.01
N LYS A 170 -22.99 -4.50 0.48
CA LYS A 170 -22.68 -5.78 -0.19
C LYS A 170 -23.94 -6.61 -0.44
N SER A 171 -24.80 -6.73 0.57
CA SER A 171 -26.06 -7.46 0.47
C SER A 171 -27.00 -6.88 -0.61
N VAL A 172 -27.16 -5.56 -0.62
CA VAL A 172 -28.00 -4.85 -1.60
C VAL A 172 -27.46 -4.99 -3.02
N LEU A 173 -26.15 -4.84 -3.20
CA LEU A 173 -25.51 -5.03 -4.51
C LEU A 173 -25.64 -6.47 -5.02
N ALA A 174 -25.51 -7.47 -4.13
CA ALA A 174 -25.72 -8.87 -4.48
C ALA A 174 -27.17 -9.12 -4.93
N GLN A 175 -28.15 -8.57 -4.22
CA GLN A 175 -29.56 -8.66 -4.61
C GLN A 175 -29.83 -8.00 -5.96
N ALA A 176 -29.28 -6.82 -6.19
CA ALA A 176 -29.41 -6.10 -7.46
C ALA A 176 -28.86 -6.93 -8.64
N LYS A 177 -27.71 -7.58 -8.47
CA LYS A 177 -27.12 -8.47 -9.49
C LYS A 177 -28.01 -9.65 -9.86
N HIS A 178 -28.73 -10.20 -8.90
CA HIS A 178 -29.62 -11.36 -9.11
C HIS A 178 -31.06 -10.96 -9.54
N SER A 179 -31.38 -9.66 -9.61
CA SER A 179 -32.71 -9.17 -9.95
C SER A 179 -33.13 -9.38 -11.40
N GLY A 180 -32.22 -9.72 -12.28
CA GLY A 180 -32.46 -9.80 -13.73
C GLY A 180 -32.71 -8.45 -14.41
N ARG A 181 -32.50 -7.32 -13.69
CA ARG A 181 -32.73 -5.95 -14.18
C ARG A 181 -31.44 -5.18 -14.42
N MET A 182 -30.28 -5.87 -14.41
CA MET A 182 -29.00 -5.23 -14.66
C MET A 182 -29.01 -4.56 -16.03
N PRO A 183 -28.51 -3.31 -16.13
CA PRO A 183 -28.35 -2.67 -17.43
C PRO A 183 -27.42 -3.52 -18.31
N ASP A 184 -27.90 -3.92 -19.47
CA ASP A 184 -27.10 -4.59 -20.50
C ASP A 184 -26.81 -3.55 -21.61
N ASP A 185 -26.13 -2.47 -21.23
CA ASP A 185 -25.82 -1.37 -22.15
C ASP A 185 -24.44 -1.53 -22.82
N GLY A 186 -23.71 -2.57 -22.44
CA GLY A 186 -22.37 -2.86 -23.03
C GLY A 186 -21.29 -1.81 -22.73
N GLU A 187 -21.66 -0.71 -22.04
CA GLU A 187 -20.74 0.41 -21.78
C GLU A 187 -19.88 0.19 -20.53
N ASN A 188 -20.41 -0.53 -19.51
CA ASN A 188 -19.71 -0.80 -18.25
C ASN A 188 -19.67 -2.28 -17.92
N SER A 189 -18.51 -2.90 -18.01
CA SER A 189 -18.30 -4.30 -17.63
C SER A 189 -18.25 -4.54 -16.11
N ASN A 190 -18.21 -3.49 -15.29
CA ASN A 190 -18.15 -3.61 -13.83
C ASN A 190 -19.53 -3.94 -13.24
N SER A 191 -19.73 -5.21 -12.86
CA SER A 191 -21.01 -5.68 -12.30
C SER A 191 -21.42 -4.99 -10.99
N ASN A 192 -20.46 -4.55 -10.16
CA ASN A 192 -20.75 -3.77 -8.95
C ASN A 192 -21.20 -2.34 -9.30
N GLY A 193 -20.54 -1.71 -10.29
CA GLY A 193 -20.93 -0.39 -10.79
C GLY A 193 -22.34 -0.39 -11.37
N ASN A 194 -22.67 -1.39 -12.18
CA ASN A 194 -24.01 -1.56 -12.77
C ASN A 194 -25.07 -1.84 -11.69
N ALA A 195 -24.75 -2.68 -10.70
CA ALA A 195 -25.65 -2.94 -9.56
C ALA A 195 -25.89 -1.67 -8.72
N LEU A 196 -24.86 -0.89 -8.46
CA LEU A 196 -24.97 0.39 -7.75
C LEU A 196 -25.84 1.39 -8.55
N PHE A 197 -25.59 1.49 -9.86
CA PHE A 197 -26.38 2.33 -10.74
C PHE A 197 -27.86 1.96 -10.71
N LEU A 198 -28.20 0.67 -10.77
CA LEU A 198 -29.57 0.18 -10.67
C LEU A 198 -30.24 0.63 -9.35
N VAL A 199 -29.57 0.38 -8.21
CA VAL A 199 -30.08 0.74 -6.88
C VAL A 199 -30.30 2.23 -6.75
N VAL A 200 -29.36 3.07 -7.19
CA VAL A 200 -29.47 4.54 -7.13
C VAL A 200 -30.55 5.06 -8.06
N SER A 201 -30.71 4.46 -9.25
CA SER A 201 -31.74 4.86 -10.21
C SER A 201 -33.14 4.55 -9.69
N GLU A 202 -33.35 3.40 -9.03
CA GLU A 202 -34.63 3.04 -8.40
C GLU A 202 -34.98 3.96 -7.20
N TRP A 203 -33.96 4.45 -6.49
CA TRP A 203 -34.17 5.37 -5.36
C TRP A 203 -34.47 6.80 -5.82
N SER A 204 -34.04 7.18 -7.03
CA SER A 204 -34.22 8.52 -7.62
C SER A 204 -35.53 8.66 -8.41
N ALA A 205 -36.29 7.55 -8.61
CA ALA A 205 -37.54 7.50 -9.34
C ALA A 205 -38.75 7.67 -8.41
#